data_aa68de5be30290eb513ac9710b37a18c
#
_entry.id   aa68de5be30290eb513ac9710b37a18c
#
_cell.length_a   1.000
_cell.length_b   1.000
_cell.length_c   1.000
_cell.angle_alpha   90.00
_cell.angle_beta   90.00
_cell.angle_gamma   90.00
#
_symmetry.space_group_name_H-M   'P 1'
#
loop_
_entity.id
_entity.type
_entity.pdbx_description
1 polymer ?
#
loop_
_entity_poly.entity_id
_entity_poly.type
_entity_poly.pdbx_seq_one_letter_code
_entity_poly.pdbx_strand_id
1 'polypeptide(L)'
;MTKLLIKRFIKDYENTQNSDVRTAYGKFSSIVGIVCNAILFISKLIVGTLSASVSITADAVNNLSDASSSIISLLGFKLASRPADEEHPYGHGRYEYLSGLKVAVLIMVIGVELFKSSLDKVLHPSAVEFSWITVGVLAFSILLKTWMALFNTKTGKMINSNTLIATAADSRNDVITTGAVLVAAILSHFIGFELDGWMGLGVAVFILYSGFGLVKDTLDPMLGKAPEDEQVEEIRQKILSYPGVLGTHDLMVHDYGPGRQFASVHVEMAAEGDAMKNHDVIDNIERDFMNDEGLHMIVHFDPISTKDNTVNDLRIWIGEKVKEIDERLTIHDLRIVYGITHTNVIFDCVVPHNMDMTDKEVKKAINDMVKEKYPTYYCVITIDKSYAAMPH
;
A
#
# COMPACT_ATOMS: atom_id res chain seq x y z
N MET A 1 11.17 25.68 16.88
CA MET A 1 10.37 24.74 17.66
C MET A 1 10.65 23.27 17.30
N THR A 2 10.48 22.81 16.07
CA THR A 2 10.66 21.38 15.67
C THR A 2 12.01 20.78 16.12
N LYS A 3 13.16 21.45 15.82
CA LYS A 3 14.48 20.94 16.25
C LYS A 3 14.64 20.81 17.77
N LEU A 4 14.06 21.72 18.55
CA LEU A 4 14.12 21.67 20.01
C LEU A 4 13.32 20.53 20.60
N LEU A 5 12.12 20.27 20.03
CA LEU A 5 11.27 19.13 20.40
C LEU A 5 11.98 17.80 20.09
N ILE A 6 12.49 17.65 18.86
CA ILE A 6 13.23 16.45 18.45
C ILE A 6 14.40 16.19 19.39
N LYS A 7 15.27 17.19 19.62
CA LYS A 7 16.43 17.06 20.49
C LYS A 7 16.10 16.73 21.96
N ARG A 8 14.89 17.14 22.42
CA ARG A 8 14.44 16.87 23.80
C ARG A 8 13.91 15.45 24.00
N PHE A 9 13.27 14.89 22.98
CA PHE A 9 12.52 13.63 23.10
C PHE A 9 13.15 12.44 22.35
N ILE A 10 14.04 12.67 21.38
CA ILE A 10 14.67 11.59 20.61
C ILE A 10 16.17 11.56 20.95
N LYS A 11 16.59 10.44 21.52
CA LYS A 11 18.01 10.17 21.79
C LYS A 11 18.72 9.88 20.46
N ASP A 12 19.95 10.35 20.30
CA ASP A 12 20.76 10.18 19.08
C ASP A 12 20.06 10.63 17.78
N TYR A 13 19.25 11.69 17.87
CA TYR A 13 18.37 12.21 16.82
C TYR A 13 19.08 12.52 15.49
N GLU A 14 20.40 12.61 15.46
CA GLU A 14 21.20 12.87 14.25
C GLU A 14 21.44 11.59 13.43
N ASN A 15 21.38 10.40 14.05
CA ASN A 15 21.61 9.12 13.40
C ASN A 15 20.32 8.56 12.80
N THR A 16 19.81 9.19 11.76
CA THR A 16 18.54 8.84 11.11
C THR A 16 18.58 7.54 10.30
N GLN A 17 19.76 6.94 10.08
CA GLN A 17 19.91 5.64 9.43
C GLN A 17 19.67 4.48 10.41
N ASN A 18 19.77 4.71 11.72
CA ASN A 18 19.51 3.69 12.71
C ASN A 18 18.01 3.40 12.82
N SER A 19 17.63 2.13 12.73
CA SER A 19 16.24 1.65 12.79
C SER A 19 15.51 2.08 14.07
N ASP A 20 16.19 2.05 15.22
CA ASP A 20 15.60 2.44 16.50
C ASP A 20 15.31 3.95 16.55
N VAL A 21 16.21 4.76 15.99
CA VAL A 21 16.03 6.21 15.88
C VAL A 21 14.89 6.54 14.92
N ARG A 22 14.79 5.86 13.77
CA ARG A 22 13.66 5.99 12.84
C ARG A 22 12.33 5.67 13.53
N THR A 23 12.28 4.56 14.25
CA THR A 23 11.11 4.15 15.03
C THR A 23 10.75 5.17 16.11
N ALA A 24 11.74 5.75 16.80
CA ALA A 24 11.52 6.81 17.78
C ALA A 24 10.92 8.07 17.14
N TYR A 25 11.37 8.45 15.94
CA TYR A 25 10.77 9.56 15.17
C TYR A 25 9.31 9.28 14.81
N GLY A 26 9.00 8.08 14.31
CA GLY A 26 7.65 7.68 13.97
C GLY A 26 6.73 7.72 15.19
N LYS A 27 7.12 7.10 16.30
CA LYS A 27 6.36 7.12 17.57
C LYS A 27 6.15 8.54 18.09
N PHE A 28 7.19 9.36 18.09
CA PHE A 28 7.09 10.75 18.56
C PHE A 28 6.15 11.59 17.68
N SER A 29 6.26 11.48 16.37
CA SER A 29 5.36 12.17 15.42
C SER A 29 3.91 11.74 15.61
N SER A 30 3.64 10.44 15.78
CA SER A 30 2.30 9.92 16.07
C SER A 30 1.74 10.49 17.38
N ILE A 31 2.51 10.51 18.45
CA ILE A 31 2.10 11.10 19.74
C ILE A 31 1.77 12.59 19.59
N VAL A 32 2.61 13.35 18.90
CA VAL A 32 2.36 14.76 18.62
C VAL A 32 1.06 14.92 17.82
N GLY A 33 0.83 14.07 16.79
CA GLY A 33 -0.40 14.04 16.01
C GLY A 33 -1.63 13.80 16.88
N ILE A 34 -1.60 12.77 17.75
CA ILE A 34 -2.71 12.44 18.68
C ILE A 34 -3.01 13.63 19.58
N VAL A 35 -2.01 14.20 20.22
CA VAL A 35 -2.21 15.32 21.17
C VAL A 35 -2.78 16.54 20.45
N CYS A 36 -2.21 16.93 19.31
CA CYS A 36 -2.69 18.10 18.57
C CYS A 36 -4.12 17.90 18.05
N ASN A 37 -4.42 16.75 17.47
CA ASN A 37 -5.75 16.45 16.94
C ASN A 37 -6.79 16.32 18.06
N ALA A 38 -6.43 15.77 19.23
CA ALA A 38 -7.31 15.74 20.39
C ALA A 38 -7.64 17.15 20.92
N ILE A 39 -6.66 18.05 20.99
CA ILE A 39 -6.88 19.46 21.36
C ILE A 39 -7.81 20.14 20.35
N LEU A 40 -7.59 19.93 19.05
CA LEU A 40 -8.43 20.49 17.99
C LEU A 40 -9.85 19.94 18.04
N PHE A 41 -10.01 18.63 18.21
CA PHE A 41 -11.30 17.97 18.35
C PHE A 41 -12.10 18.59 19.50
N ILE A 42 -11.52 18.61 20.72
CA ILE A 42 -12.20 19.13 21.91
C ILE A 42 -12.57 20.59 21.73
N SER A 43 -11.65 21.44 21.28
CA SER A 43 -11.90 22.88 21.13
C SER A 43 -12.96 23.18 20.08
N LYS A 44 -12.92 22.51 18.91
CA LYS A 44 -13.92 22.66 17.86
C LYS A 44 -15.28 22.08 18.26
N LEU A 45 -15.30 20.93 18.95
CA LEU A 45 -16.55 20.33 19.44
C LEU A 45 -17.27 21.24 20.38
N ILE A 46 -16.59 21.84 21.38
CA ILE A 46 -17.16 22.79 22.32
C ILE A 46 -17.73 23.99 21.56
N VAL A 47 -16.98 24.60 20.69
CA VAL A 47 -17.43 25.77 19.94
C VAL A 47 -18.55 25.42 18.97
N GLY A 48 -18.44 24.29 18.23
CA GLY A 48 -19.47 23.83 17.29
C GLY A 48 -20.81 23.56 17.97
N THR A 49 -20.80 22.94 19.18
CA THR A 49 -22.02 22.70 19.97
C THR A 49 -22.61 23.99 20.53
N LEU A 50 -21.78 24.88 21.05
CA LEU A 50 -22.27 26.17 21.62
C LEU A 50 -22.81 27.10 20.52
N SER A 51 -22.26 27.11 19.34
CA SER A 51 -22.73 27.93 18.20
C SER A 51 -23.81 27.24 17.36
N ALA A 52 -24.23 26.03 17.73
CA ALA A 52 -25.13 25.18 16.94
C ALA A 52 -24.72 25.02 15.48
N SER A 53 -23.39 25.01 15.19
CA SER A 53 -22.81 24.87 13.86
C SER A 53 -22.48 23.40 13.56
N VAL A 54 -23.15 22.85 12.53
CA VAL A 54 -22.93 21.48 12.05
C VAL A 54 -21.62 21.38 11.29
N SER A 55 -21.23 22.43 10.55
CA SER A 55 -19.97 22.43 9.80
C SER A 55 -18.74 22.41 10.72
N ILE A 56 -18.78 23.17 11.83
CA ILE A 56 -17.69 23.18 12.82
C ILE A 56 -17.66 21.84 13.57
N THR A 57 -18.81 21.26 13.88
CA THR A 57 -18.89 19.93 14.51
C THR A 57 -18.37 18.84 13.58
N ALA A 58 -18.68 18.91 12.28
CA ALA A 58 -18.15 18.00 11.26
C ALA A 58 -16.63 18.12 11.16
N ASP A 59 -16.09 19.34 11.15
CA ASP A 59 -14.65 19.59 11.13
C ASP A 59 -13.95 19.12 12.44
N ALA A 60 -14.63 19.19 13.59
CA ALA A 60 -14.15 18.58 14.83
C ALA A 60 -14.04 17.05 14.69
N VAL A 61 -15.06 16.40 14.13
CA VAL A 61 -15.04 14.94 13.92
C VAL A 61 -13.94 14.51 12.94
N ASN A 62 -13.62 15.32 11.94
CA ASN A 62 -12.47 15.06 11.09
C ASN A 62 -11.16 14.98 11.91
N ASN A 63 -10.95 15.91 12.86
CA ASN A 63 -9.78 15.85 13.75
C ASN A 63 -9.80 14.63 14.70
N LEU A 64 -10.95 14.12 15.08
CA LEU A 64 -11.08 12.86 15.82
C LEU A 64 -10.66 11.67 14.94
N SER A 65 -11.04 11.67 13.66
CA SER A 65 -10.59 10.69 12.67
C SER A 65 -9.07 10.65 12.57
N ASP A 66 -8.43 11.83 12.47
CA ASP A 66 -6.97 11.94 12.36
C ASP A 66 -6.25 11.47 13.64
N ALA A 67 -6.83 11.82 14.82
CA ALA A 67 -6.32 11.31 16.09
C ALA A 67 -6.42 9.78 16.15
N SER A 68 -7.53 9.23 15.69
CA SER A 68 -7.77 7.79 15.66
C SER A 68 -6.83 7.07 14.71
N SER A 69 -6.57 7.61 13.52
CA SER A 69 -5.57 7.11 12.58
C SER A 69 -4.17 7.09 13.20
N SER A 70 -3.81 8.15 13.94
CA SER A 70 -2.54 8.23 14.67
C SER A 70 -2.46 7.21 15.83
N ILE A 71 -3.57 6.95 16.54
CA ILE A 71 -3.65 5.93 17.60
C ILE A 71 -3.50 4.52 17.00
N ILE A 72 -4.16 4.27 15.87
CA ILE A 72 -4.06 2.98 15.19
C ILE A 72 -2.62 2.72 14.78
N SER A 73 -1.96 3.70 14.16
CA SER A 73 -0.56 3.58 13.79
C SER A 73 0.31 3.25 15.01
N LEU A 74 0.08 3.92 16.14
CA LEU A 74 0.81 3.68 17.38
C LEU A 74 0.54 2.29 17.98
N LEU A 75 -0.73 1.87 18.02
CA LEU A 75 -1.15 0.55 18.52
C LEU A 75 -0.73 -0.57 17.55
N GLY A 76 -0.83 -0.32 16.25
CA GLY A 76 -0.38 -1.22 15.21
C GLY A 76 1.11 -1.55 15.37
N PHE A 77 1.96 -0.54 15.52
CA PHE A 77 3.38 -0.74 15.84
C PHE A 77 3.60 -1.56 17.11
N LYS A 78 2.78 -1.37 18.15
CA LYS A 78 2.92 -2.09 19.42
C LYS A 78 2.40 -3.53 19.33
N LEU A 79 1.31 -3.78 18.62
CA LEU A 79 0.72 -5.13 18.47
C LEU A 79 1.46 -5.95 17.40
N ALA A 80 1.84 -5.32 16.30
CA ALA A 80 2.62 -5.96 15.24
C ALA A 80 4.01 -6.39 15.73
N SER A 81 4.55 -5.74 16.75
CA SER A 81 5.83 -6.11 17.37
C SER A 81 5.75 -7.35 18.29
N ARG A 82 4.55 -7.92 18.51
CA ARG A 82 4.46 -9.20 19.24
C ARG A 82 5.08 -10.32 18.42
N PRO A 83 5.94 -11.17 19.03
CA PRO A 83 6.50 -12.31 18.34
C PRO A 83 5.39 -13.28 17.92
N ALA A 84 5.70 -14.13 16.95
CA ALA A 84 4.87 -15.27 16.60
C ALA A 84 4.73 -16.19 17.83
N ASP A 85 3.55 -16.79 17.97
CA ASP A 85 3.22 -17.77 19.00
C ASP A 85 2.60 -19.03 18.36
N GLU A 86 2.22 -20.02 19.19
CA GLU A 86 1.65 -21.28 18.71
C GLU A 86 0.32 -21.10 17.97
N GLU A 87 -0.48 -20.09 18.34
CA GLU A 87 -1.77 -19.82 17.71
C GLU A 87 -1.60 -18.96 16.43
N HIS A 88 -0.55 -18.12 16.38
CA HIS A 88 -0.26 -17.21 15.29
C HIS A 88 1.20 -17.34 14.80
N PRO A 89 1.56 -18.46 14.14
CA PRO A 89 2.94 -18.73 13.74
C PRO A 89 3.50 -17.72 12.73
N TYR A 90 2.63 -17.05 11.97
CA TYR A 90 3.02 -15.96 11.05
C TYR A 90 3.08 -14.59 11.74
N GLY A 91 2.83 -14.52 13.05
CA GLY A 91 2.85 -13.30 13.85
C GLY A 91 1.53 -12.54 13.86
N HIS A 92 1.55 -11.37 14.51
CA HIS A 92 0.36 -10.61 14.85
C HIS A 92 0.19 -9.33 13.98
N GLY A 93 0.97 -9.15 12.92
CA GLY A 93 1.00 -7.92 12.12
C GLY A 93 -0.36 -7.50 11.56
N ARG A 94 -1.22 -8.46 11.20
CA ARG A 94 -2.58 -8.17 10.66
C ARG A 94 -3.53 -7.52 11.67
N TYR A 95 -3.20 -7.50 12.96
CA TYR A 95 -3.97 -6.71 13.94
C TYR A 95 -3.99 -5.21 13.63
N GLU A 96 -2.97 -4.71 12.94
CA GLU A 96 -2.95 -3.32 12.47
C GLU A 96 -4.10 -3.06 11.50
N TYR A 97 -4.25 -3.91 10.48
CA TYR A 97 -5.34 -3.80 9.50
C TYR A 97 -6.72 -3.94 10.13
N LEU A 98 -6.92 -4.92 11.06
CA LEU A 98 -8.17 -5.09 11.79
C LEU A 98 -8.52 -3.88 12.65
N SER A 99 -7.54 -3.28 13.28
CA SER A 99 -7.73 -2.05 14.06
C SER A 99 -8.08 -0.88 13.17
N GLY A 100 -7.39 -0.73 12.02
CA GLY A 100 -7.70 0.25 10.99
C GLY A 100 -9.13 0.13 10.47
N LEU A 101 -9.57 -1.09 10.18
CA LEU A 101 -10.93 -1.35 9.71
C LEU A 101 -12.00 -0.93 10.75
N LYS A 102 -11.79 -1.24 12.04
CA LYS A 102 -12.72 -0.83 13.10
C LYS A 102 -12.89 0.68 13.15
N VAL A 103 -11.81 1.43 13.02
CA VAL A 103 -11.86 2.89 13.02
C VAL A 103 -12.48 3.43 11.74
N ALA A 104 -12.15 2.86 10.58
CA ALA A 104 -12.76 3.25 9.31
C ALA A 104 -14.29 3.10 9.36
N VAL A 105 -14.80 1.99 9.92
CA VAL A 105 -16.23 1.78 10.13
C VAL A 105 -16.82 2.82 11.08
N LEU A 106 -16.15 3.15 12.19
CA LEU A 106 -16.60 4.18 13.11
C LEU A 106 -16.69 5.56 12.43
N ILE A 107 -15.67 5.93 11.65
CA ILE A 107 -15.64 7.16 10.86
C ILE A 107 -16.81 7.21 9.87
N MET A 108 -17.09 6.09 9.19
CA MET A 108 -18.22 5.98 8.26
C MET A 108 -19.56 6.21 8.97
N VAL A 109 -19.78 5.58 10.16
CA VAL A 109 -21.00 5.77 10.95
C VAL A 109 -21.18 7.25 11.34
N ILE A 110 -20.11 7.88 11.85
CA ILE A 110 -20.12 9.29 12.21
C ILE A 110 -20.37 10.18 10.97
N GLY A 111 -19.74 9.87 9.84
CA GLY A 111 -19.94 10.57 8.56
C GLY A 111 -21.39 10.52 8.09
N VAL A 112 -22.07 9.38 8.22
CA VAL A 112 -23.51 9.24 7.91
C VAL A 112 -24.37 10.09 8.82
N GLU A 113 -24.12 10.12 10.12
CA GLU A 113 -24.89 10.96 11.07
C GLU A 113 -24.66 12.45 10.80
N LEU A 114 -23.43 12.87 10.47
CA LEU A 114 -23.13 14.25 10.07
C LEU A 114 -23.82 14.62 8.75
N PHE A 115 -23.84 13.70 7.78
CA PHE A 115 -24.56 13.92 6.52
C PHE A 115 -26.04 14.16 6.75
N LYS A 116 -26.71 13.31 7.56
CA LYS A 116 -28.13 13.47 7.90
C LYS A 116 -28.39 14.80 8.62
N SER A 117 -27.59 15.13 9.61
CA SER A 117 -27.71 16.37 10.38
C SER A 117 -27.49 17.62 9.50
N SER A 118 -26.50 17.58 8.60
CA SER A 118 -26.23 18.65 7.66
C SER A 118 -27.35 18.81 6.63
N LEU A 119 -27.89 17.69 6.12
CA LEU A 119 -29.02 17.71 5.18
C LEU A 119 -30.28 18.28 5.84
N ASP A 120 -30.58 17.88 7.08
CA ASP A 120 -31.69 18.45 7.83
C ASP A 120 -31.54 19.97 7.99
N LYS A 121 -30.32 20.45 8.28
CA LYS A 121 -30.03 21.88 8.40
C LYS A 121 -30.11 22.65 7.08
N VAL A 122 -29.86 21.98 5.95
CA VAL A 122 -30.13 22.58 4.61
C VAL A 122 -31.61 22.72 4.34
N LEU A 123 -32.41 21.69 4.72
CA LEU A 123 -33.86 21.67 4.51
C LEU A 123 -34.60 22.57 5.51
N HIS A 124 -34.11 22.67 6.73
CA HIS A 124 -34.67 23.49 7.83
C HIS A 124 -33.59 24.42 8.38
N PRO A 125 -33.27 25.50 7.65
CA PRO A 125 -32.23 26.43 8.06
C PRO A 125 -32.43 26.99 9.44
N SER A 126 -31.43 26.92 10.30
CA SER A 126 -31.38 27.51 11.61
C SER A 126 -30.16 28.41 11.74
N ALA A 127 -30.33 29.56 12.33
CA ALA A 127 -29.26 30.53 12.50
C ALA A 127 -28.11 29.95 13.33
N VAL A 128 -26.87 30.16 12.87
CA VAL A 128 -25.66 29.86 13.63
C VAL A 128 -25.31 31.07 14.50
N GLU A 129 -25.10 30.84 15.79
CA GLU A 129 -24.66 31.90 16.70
C GLU A 129 -23.19 32.28 16.36
N PHE A 130 -23.06 33.40 15.67
CA PHE A 130 -21.73 33.93 15.34
C PHE A 130 -21.02 34.42 16.61
N SER A 131 -19.77 33.96 16.79
CA SER A 131 -18.92 34.41 17.88
C SER A 131 -17.51 34.61 17.45
N TRP A 132 -16.87 35.68 17.90
CA TRP A 132 -15.43 35.90 17.69
C TRP A 132 -14.57 34.80 18.32
N ILE A 133 -15.08 34.10 19.33
CA ILE A 133 -14.43 32.94 19.95
C ILE A 133 -14.35 31.82 18.91
N THR A 134 -15.42 31.57 18.15
CA THR A 134 -15.48 30.61 17.04
C THR A 134 -14.43 30.92 16.00
N VAL A 135 -14.33 32.17 15.55
CA VAL A 135 -13.32 32.61 14.60
C VAL A 135 -11.89 32.38 15.16
N GLY A 136 -11.68 32.69 16.44
CA GLY A 136 -10.39 32.48 17.12
C GLY A 136 -9.99 31.00 17.17
N VAL A 137 -10.94 30.09 17.47
CA VAL A 137 -10.70 28.63 17.52
C VAL A 137 -10.38 28.07 16.14
N LEU A 138 -11.12 28.48 15.10
CA LEU A 138 -10.85 28.03 13.72
C LEU A 138 -9.50 28.56 13.20
N ALA A 139 -9.17 29.82 13.49
CA ALA A 139 -7.87 30.39 13.14
C ALA A 139 -6.73 29.67 13.87
N PHE A 140 -6.88 29.38 15.17
CA PHE A 140 -5.91 28.57 15.92
C PHE A 140 -5.76 27.16 15.32
N SER A 141 -6.85 26.53 14.90
CA SER A 141 -6.83 25.25 14.22
C SER A 141 -5.99 25.29 12.95
N ILE A 142 -6.19 26.28 12.09
CA ILE A 142 -5.43 26.49 10.86
C ILE A 142 -3.92 26.62 11.16
N LEU A 143 -3.57 27.43 12.16
CA LEU A 143 -2.17 27.62 12.57
C LEU A 143 -1.54 26.33 13.09
N LEU A 144 -2.26 25.56 13.92
CA LEU A 144 -1.76 24.32 14.50
C LEU A 144 -1.60 23.23 13.42
N LYS A 145 -2.57 23.08 12.52
CA LYS A 145 -2.48 22.15 11.37
C LYS A 145 -1.38 22.53 10.39
N THR A 146 -1.18 23.81 10.13
CA THR A 146 -0.04 24.29 9.32
C THR A 146 1.28 23.91 9.97
N TRP A 147 1.41 24.11 11.29
CA TRP A 147 2.60 23.69 12.02
C TRP A 147 2.80 22.18 11.97
N MET A 148 1.73 21.36 12.13
CA MET A 148 1.79 19.90 12.03
C MET A 148 2.25 19.47 10.63
N ALA A 149 1.72 20.08 9.57
CA ALA A 149 2.13 19.81 8.19
C ALA A 149 3.64 20.05 7.98
N LEU A 150 4.14 21.21 8.45
CA LEU A 150 5.57 21.54 8.39
C LEU A 150 6.43 20.60 9.25
N PHE A 151 5.94 20.23 10.43
CA PHE A 151 6.61 19.29 11.33
C PHE A 151 6.75 17.91 10.68
N ASN A 152 5.66 17.34 10.19
CA ASN A 152 5.62 16.02 9.57
C ASN A 152 6.39 15.98 8.24
N THR A 153 6.31 17.03 7.42
CA THR A 153 7.14 17.13 6.20
C THR A 153 8.62 17.09 6.53
N LYS A 154 9.04 17.83 7.58
CA LYS A 154 10.45 17.89 7.96
C LYS A 154 10.93 16.58 8.54
N THR A 155 10.20 15.99 9.48
CA THR A 155 10.54 14.71 10.10
C THR A 155 10.48 13.56 9.09
N GLY A 156 9.45 13.52 8.23
CA GLY A 156 9.31 12.54 7.16
C GLY A 156 10.48 12.54 6.18
N LYS A 157 10.92 13.72 5.75
CA LYS A 157 12.11 13.85 4.90
C LYS A 157 13.41 13.43 5.61
N MET A 158 13.54 13.70 6.92
CA MET A 158 14.74 13.33 7.69
C MET A 158 14.92 11.82 7.83
N ILE A 159 13.83 11.05 7.94
CA ILE A 159 13.86 9.60 8.12
C ILE A 159 13.38 8.83 6.89
N ASN A 160 13.19 9.51 5.76
CA ASN A 160 12.67 8.94 4.52
C ASN A 160 11.37 8.13 4.73
N SER A 161 10.39 8.73 5.44
CA SER A 161 9.12 8.09 5.79
C SER A 161 7.97 8.63 4.95
N ASN A 162 7.47 7.81 4.03
CA ASN A 162 6.29 8.13 3.21
C ASN A 162 5.04 8.32 4.08
N THR A 163 4.90 7.57 5.17
CA THR A 163 3.78 7.71 6.12
C THR A 163 3.73 9.10 6.74
N LEU A 164 4.86 9.65 7.19
CA LEU A 164 4.89 11.01 7.75
C LEU A 164 4.65 12.07 6.68
N ILE A 165 5.08 11.84 5.44
CA ILE A 165 4.82 12.73 4.31
C ILE A 165 3.32 12.72 3.96
N ALA A 166 2.68 11.54 3.96
CA ALA A 166 1.24 11.41 3.79
C ALA A 166 0.47 12.15 4.90
N THR A 167 0.83 11.94 6.18
CA THR A 167 0.23 12.68 7.31
C THR A 167 0.41 14.20 7.19
N ALA A 168 1.53 14.66 6.59
CA ALA A 168 1.72 16.08 6.31
C ALA A 168 0.78 16.59 5.21
N ALA A 169 0.48 15.77 4.20
CA ALA A 169 -0.50 16.09 3.16
C ALA A 169 -1.91 16.19 3.73
N ASP A 170 -2.32 15.25 4.60
CA ASP A 170 -3.58 15.28 5.31
C ASP A 170 -3.73 16.57 6.12
N SER A 171 -2.71 16.92 6.91
CA SER A 171 -2.71 18.18 7.68
C SER A 171 -2.85 19.42 6.81
N ARG A 172 -2.34 19.42 5.56
CA ARG A 172 -2.54 20.51 4.59
C ARG A 172 -3.98 20.56 4.06
N ASN A 173 -4.57 19.41 3.79
CA ASN A 173 -5.97 19.32 3.37
C ASN A 173 -6.90 19.86 4.46
N ASP A 174 -6.60 19.57 5.72
CA ASP A 174 -7.35 20.10 6.87
C ASP A 174 -7.27 21.62 7.00
N VAL A 175 -6.13 22.23 6.66
CA VAL A 175 -6.02 23.69 6.60
C VAL A 175 -6.99 24.26 5.57
N ILE A 176 -7.15 23.60 4.42
CA ILE A 176 -8.07 24.03 3.36
C ILE A 176 -9.53 23.89 3.81
N THR A 177 -9.90 22.72 4.37
CA THR A 177 -11.29 22.46 4.83
C THR A 177 -11.69 23.37 5.97
N THR A 178 -10.86 23.50 7.02
CA THR A 178 -11.12 24.42 8.13
C THR A 178 -11.14 25.87 7.67
N GLY A 179 -10.28 26.23 6.69
CA GLY A 179 -10.28 27.55 6.05
C GLY A 179 -11.60 27.86 5.34
N ALA A 180 -12.16 26.89 4.61
CA ALA A 180 -13.45 27.02 3.95
C ALA A 180 -14.59 27.19 4.97
N VAL A 181 -14.59 26.42 6.08
CA VAL A 181 -15.56 26.56 7.17
C VAL A 181 -15.45 27.95 7.83
N LEU A 182 -14.25 28.47 8.07
CA LEU A 182 -14.01 29.80 8.61
C LEU A 182 -14.55 30.89 7.70
N VAL A 183 -14.28 30.82 6.40
CA VAL A 183 -14.77 31.77 5.41
C VAL A 183 -16.31 31.73 5.36
N ALA A 184 -16.89 30.53 5.34
CA ALA A 184 -18.35 30.37 5.36
C ALA A 184 -18.99 30.99 6.61
N ALA A 185 -18.42 30.77 7.81
CA ALA A 185 -18.91 31.36 9.04
C ALA A 185 -18.87 32.89 9.03
N ILE A 186 -17.81 33.49 8.49
CA ILE A 186 -17.68 34.95 8.34
C ILE A 186 -18.69 35.46 7.29
N LEU A 187 -18.80 34.82 6.13
CA LEU A 187 -19.70 35.24 5.07
C LEU A 187 -21.18 35.16 5.51
N SER A 188 -21.58 34.09 6.18
CA SER A 188 -22.93 33.93 6.73
C SER A 188 -23.31 35.11 7.62
N HIS A 189 -22.38 35.58 8.45
CA HIS A 189 -22.61 36.71 9.35
C HIS A 189 -22.89 38.04 8.61
N PHE A 190 -22.15 38.28 7.49
CA PHE A 190 -22.29 39.55 6.76
C PHE A 190 -23.38 39.53 5.70
N ILE A 191 -23.64 38.38 5.06
CA ILE A 191 -24.58 38.25 3.94
C ILE A 191 -25.97 37.86 4.40
N GLY A 192 -26.11 37.30 5.61
CA GLY A 192 -27.39 36.83 6.16
C GLY A 192 -27.91 35.55 5.48
N PHE A 193 -27.04 34.82 4.76
CA PHE A 193 -27.35 33.55 4.13
C PHE A 193 -26.71 32.40 4.93
N GLU A 194 -27.50 31.42 5.31
CA GLU A 194 -27.04 30.28 6.14
C GLU A 194 -26.28 29.26 5.30
N LEU A 195 -24.96 29.38 5.30
CA LEU A 195 -24.03 28.49 4.55
C LEU A 195 -23.65 27.23 5.35
N ASP A 196 -23.89 27.20 6.66
CA ASP A 196 -23.40 26.18 7.58
C ASP A 196 -23.87 24.76 7.20
N GLY A 197 -25.15 24.58 6.87
CA GLY A 197 -25.67 23.27 6.44
C GLY A 197 -25.00 22.76 5.17
N TRP A 198 -24.75 23.64 4.18
CA TRP A 198 -24.08 23.28 2.93
C TRP A 198 -22.62 22.92 3.15
N MET A 199 -21.91 23.68 3.98
CA MET A 199 -20.53 23.38 4.34
C MET A 199 -20.40 22.09 5.12
N GLY A 200 -21.31 21.87 6.12
CA GLY A 200 -21.40 20.61 6.86
C GLY A 200 -21.64 19.41 5.95
N LEU A 201 -22.51 19.55 4.94
CA LEU A 201 -22.79 18.51 3.95
C LEU A 201 -21.52 18.20 3.11
N GLY A 202 -20.81 19.22 2.65
CA GLY A 202 -19.55 19.05 1.92
C GLY A 202 -18.49 18.30 2.74
N VAL A 203 -18.31 18.69 4.01
CA VAL A 203 -17.37 18.03 4.93
C VAL A 203 -17.81 16.59 5.23
N ALA A 204 -19.11 16.33 5.45
CA ALA A 204 -19.63 14.99 5.69
C ALA A 204 -19.40 14.06 4.50
N VAL A 205 -19.61 14.53 3.26
CA VAL A 205 -19.31 13.77 2.03
C VAL A 205 -17.81 13.47 1.94
N PHE A 206 -16.95 14.43 2.26
CA PHE A 206 -15.51 14.24 2.29
C PHE A 206 -15.09 13.18 3.32
N ILE A 207 -15.67 13.21 4.54
CA ILE A 207 -15.43 12.22 5.59
C ILE A 207 -15.85 10.81 5.13
N LEU A 208 -17.01 10.68 4.49
CA LEU A 208 -17.50 9.40 3.95
C LEU A 208 -16.58 8.86 2.85
N TYR A 209 -16.13 9.72 1.93
CA TYR A 209 -15.20 9.37 0.87
C TYR A 209 -13.86 8.89 1.44
N SER A 210 -13.30 9.63 2.39
CA SER A 210 -12.04 9.29 3.06
C SER A 210 -12.17 8.00 3.88
N GLY A 211 -13.31 7.83 4.60
CA GLY A 211 -13.61 6.62 5.36
C GLY A 211 -13.71 5.38 4.47
N PHE A 212 -14.33 5.50 3.29
CA PHE A 212 -14.38 4.41 2.31
C PHE A 212 -12.98 4.05 1.77
N GLY A 213 -12.14 5.05 1.49
CA GLY A 213 -10.73 4.85 1.13
C GLY A 213 -9.99 4.06 2.21
N LEU A 214 -10.13 4.48 3.48
CA LEU A 214 -9.49 3.79 4.62
C LEU A 214 -9.99 2.35 4.79
N VAL A 215 -11.29 2.06 4.58
CA VAL A 215 -11.82 0.68 4.56
C VAL A 215 -11.11 -0.14 3.48
N LYS A 216 -10.99 0.38 2.29
CA LYS A 216 -10.31 -0.29 1.17
C LYS A 216 -8.83 -0.53 1.49
N ASP A 217 -8.10 0.48 1.92
CA ASP A 217 -6.67 0.41 2.23
C ASP A 217 -6.34 -0.60 3.36
N THR A 218 -7.30 -0.85 4.26
CA THR A 218 -7.15 -1.84 5.33
C THR A 218 -7.58 -3.25 4.92
N LEU A 219 -8.55 -3.37 4.02
CA LEU A 219 -9.03 -4.67 3.52
C LEU A 219 -8.14 -5.25 2.42
N ASP A 220 -7.65 -4.43 1.49
CA ASP A 220 -6.87 -4.89 0.34
C ASP A 220 -5.65 -5.76 0.75
N PRO A 221 -4.82 -5.36 1.75
CA PRO A 221 -3.72 -6.21 2.22
C PRO A 221 -4.20 -7.52 2.88
N MET A 222 -5.36 -7.49 3.55
CA MET A 222 -5.94 -8.70 4.17
C MET A 222 -6.45 -9.70 3.13
N LEU A 223 -6.92 -9.20 1.98
CA LEU A 223 -7.40 -9.98 0.84
C LEU A 223 -6.26 -10.46 -0.06
N GLY A 224 -5.01 -10.05 0.20
CA GLY A 224 -3.86 -10.43 -0.61
C GLY A 224 -3.62 -9.47 -1.77
N LYS A 225 -3.54 -8.17 -1.46
CA LYS A 225 -3.11 -7.16 -2.44
C LYS A 225 -1.75 -7.55 -3.04
N ALA A 226 -1.62 -7.44 -4.36
CA ALA A 226 -0.34 -7.64 -5.03
C ALA A 226 0.72 -6.65 -4.51
N PRO A 227 2.00 -7.06 -4.47
CA PRO A 227 3.09 -6.16 -4.12
C PRO A 227 3.18 -4.99 -5.11
N GLU A 228 3.80 -3.89 -4.70
CA GLU A 228 4.04 -2.75 -5.58
C GLU A 228 5.08 -3.12 -6.66
N ASP A 229 4.91 -2.61 -7.88
CA ASP A 229 5.78 -2.93 -9.02
C ASP A 229 7.26 -2.64 -8.72
N GLU A 230 7.56 -1.58 -7.97
CA GLU A 230 8.91 -1.21 -7.53
C GLU A 230 9.52 -2.30 -6.65
N GLN A 231 8.77 -2.85 -5.69
CA GLN A 231 9.22 -3.94 -4.82
C GLN A 231 9.50 -5.22 -5.63
N VAL A 232 8.65 -5.54 -6.59
CA VAL A 232 8.82 -6.70 -7.48
C VAL A 232 10.12 -6.60 -8.26
N GLU A 233 10.39 -5.42 -8.83
CA GLU A 233 11.61 -5.20 -9.60
C GLU A 233 12.87 -5.18 -8.73
N GLU A 234 12.82 -4.61 -7.53
CA GLU A 234 13.93 -4.66 -6.57
C GLU A 234 14.29 -6.10 -6.20
N ILE A 235 13.29 -6.94 -5.87
CA ILE A 235 13.49 -8.36 -5.55
C ILE A 235 14.11 -9.06 -6.77
N ARG A 236 13.54 -8.87 -7.95
CA ARG A 236 14.01 -9.47 -9.19
C ARG A 236 15.47 -9.11 -9.49
N GLN A 237 15.81 -7.83 -9.45
CA GLN A 237 17.17 -7.37 -9.74
C GLN A 237 18.18 -7.89 -8.72
N LYS A 238 17.82 -7.94 -7.44
CA LYS A 238 18.68 -8.51 -6.41
C LYS A 238 18.94 -9.99 -6.67
N ILE A 239 17.92 -10.79 -7.00
CA ILE A 239 18.09 -12.22 -7.33
C ILE A 239 18.97 -12.41 -8.57
N LEU A 240 18.71 -11.65 -9.63
CA LEU A 240 19.51 -11.73 -10.87
C LEU A 240 20.98 -11.30 -10.69
N SER A 241 21.32 -10.60 -9.61
CA SER A 241 22.69 -10.21 -9.32
C SER A 241 23.56 -11.35 -8.78
N TYR A 242 22.97 -12.46 -8.36
CA TYR A 242 23.72 -13.62 -7.84
C TYR A 242 24.38 -14.42 -8.96
N PRO A 243 25.61 -14.92 -8.73
CA PRO A 243 26.35 -15.62 -9.76
C PRO A 243 25.69 -16.97 -10.11
N GLY A 244 25.46 -17.19 -11.40
CA GLY A 244 24.88 -18.43 -11.91
C GLY A 244 23.36 -18.41 -12.04
N VAL A 245 22.68 -17.36 -11.56
CA VAL A 245 21.27 -17.13 -11.82
C VAL A 245 21.07 -16.69 -13.26
N LEU A 246 20.18 -17.36 -13.97
CA LEU A 246 19.87 -17.12 -15.38
C LEU A 246 18.56 -16.36 -15.57
N GLY A 247 17.59 -16.61 -14.68
CA GLY A 247 16.26 -16.02 -14.72
C GLY A 247 15.51 -16.20 -13.39
N THR A 248 14.36 -15.54 -13.28
CA THR A 248 13.45 -15.70 -12.16
C THR A 248 12.01 -15.47 -12.64
N HIS A 249 11.09 -16.27 -12.11
CA HIS A 249 9.65 -16.22 -12.41
C HIS A 249 8.82 -16.67 -11.20
N ASP A 250 7.48 -16.61 -11.30
CA ASP A 250 6.51 -17.04 -10.29
C ASP A 250 6.76 -16.45 -8.89
N LEU A 251 7.13 -15.17 -8.86
CA LEU A 251 7.26 -14.46 -7.59
C LEU A 251 5.88 -14.28 -6.95
N MET A 252 5.72 -14.84 -5.75
CA MET A 252 4.58 -14.62 -4.87
C MET A 252 5.05 -13.93 -3.61
N VAL A 253 4.36 -12.85 -3.22
CA VAL A 253 4.63 -12.15 -1.95
C VAL A 253 3.36 -12.10 -1.13
N HIS A 254 3.44 -12.63 0.09
CA HIS A 254 2.34 -12.66 1.06
C HIS A 254 2.60 -11.66 2.19
N ASP A 255 1.66 -10.74 2.39
CA ASP A 255 1.70 -9.77 3.47
C ASP A 255 0.93 -10.28 4.70
N TYR A 256 1.64 -10.37 5.82
CA TYR A 256 1.07 -10.70 7.13
C TYR A 256 1.12 -9.50 8.10
N GLY A 257 1.26 -8.30 7.56
CA GLY A 257 1.32 -7.04 8.30
C GLY A 257 2.69 -6.35 8.18
N PRO A 258 2.78 -5.10 8.59
CA PRO A 258 3.99 -4.31 8.42
C PRO A 258 5.26 -4.98 8.95
N GLY A 259 6.24 -5.14 8.06
CA GLY A 259 7.51 -5.79 8.38
C GLY A 259 7.43 -7.31 8.52
N ARG A 260 6.34 -7.94 8.04
CA ARG A 260 6.19 -9.38 8.01
C ARG A 260 5.68 -9.85 6.66
N GLN A 261 6.60 -10.10 5.76
CA GLN A 261 6.32 -10.62 4.43
C GLN A 261 6.99 -11.96 4.23
N PHE A 262 6.31 -12.82 3.48
CA PHE A 262 6.82 -14.11 3.03
C PHE A 262 6.77 -14.12 1.51
N ALA A 263 7.82 -14.63 0.88
CA ALA A 263 7.87 -14.74 -0.57
C ALA A 263 8.29 -16.13 -1.00
N SER A 264 7.81 -16.54 -2.14
CA SER A 264 8.34 -17.67 -2.89
C SER A 264 8.64 -17.24 -4.31
N VAL A 265 9.69 -17.78 -4.89
CA VAL A 265 10.15 -17.43 -6.23
C VAL A 265 10.83 -18.63 -6.87
N HIS A 266 10.71 -18.76 -8.17
CA HIS A 266 11.45 -19.71 -8.97
C HIS A 266 12.71 -19.04 -9.50
N VAL A 267 13.85 -19.74 -9.39
CA VAL A 267 15.15 -19.24 -9.85
C VAL A 267 15.75 -20.25 -10.82
N GLU A 268 15.95 -19.79 -12.04
CA GLU A 268 16.53 -20.56 -13.13
C GLU A 268 18.05 -20.58 -13.03
N MET A 269 18.65 -21.76 -13.01
CA MET A 269 20.10 -21.96 -13.02
C MET A 269 20.47 -23.12 -13.94
N ALA A 270 21.75 -23.18 -14.37
CA ALA A 270 22.22 -24.22 -15.29
C ALA A 270 22.07 -25.64 -14.69
N ALA A 271 21.34 -26.51 -15.39
CA ALA A 271 21.15 -27.93 -15.02
C ALA A 271 22.46 -28.71 -14.96
N GLU A 272 23.45 -28.32 -15.79
CA GLU A 272 24.76 -28.92 -15.87
C GLU A 272 25.74 -28.40 -14.81
N GLY A 273 25.28 -27.47 -13.97
CA GLY A 273 26.06 -26.94 -12.86
C GLY A 273 26.22 -27.94 -11.70
N ASP A 274 27.14 -27.62 -10.80
CA ASP A 274 27.29 -28.39 -9.56
C ASP A 274 26.08 -28.10 -8.65
N ALA A 275 25.30 -29.14 -8.34
CA ALA A 275 24.09 -29.02 -7.53
C ALA A 275 24.36 -28.41 -6.15
N MET A 276 25.52 -28.70 -5.53
CA MET A 276 25.87 -28.14 -4.22
C MET A 276 26.19 -26.64 -4.30
N LYS A 277 26.84 -26.21 -5.41
CA LYS A 277 27.11 -24.79 -5.64
C LYS A 277 25.82 -24.03 -5.92
N ASN A 278 24.93 -24.60 -6.72
CA ASN A 278 23.62 -23.99 -6.98
C ASN A 278 22.80 -23.85 -5.69
N HIS A 279 22.81 -24.89 -4.84
CA HIS A 279 22.15 -24.84 -3.54
C HIS A 279 22.77 -23.76 -2.64
N ASP A 280 24.09 -23.59 -2.61
CA ASP A 280 24.78 -22.56 -1.81
C ASP A 280 24.38 -21.15 -2.25
N VAL A 281 24.19 -20.93 -3.56
CA VAL A 281 23.69 -19.65 -4.08
C VAL A 281 22.24 -19.40 -3.60
N ILE A 282 21.37 -20.42 -3.65
CA ILE A 282 19.98 -20.32 -3.19
C ILE A 282 19.93 -20.00 -1.70
N ASP A 283 20.70 -20.72 -0.87
CA ASP A 283 20.79 -20.47 0.58
C ASP A 283 21.28 -19.05 0.88
N ASN A 284 22.21 -18.52 0.07
CA ASN A 284 22.66 -17.14 0.20
C ASN A 284 21.53 -16.14 -0.14
N ILE A 285 20.76 -16.39 -1.21
CA ILE A 285 19.61 -15.55 -1.59
C ILE A 285 18.61 -15.49 -0.42
N GLU A 286 18.16 -16.65 0.07
CA GLU A 286 17.18 -16.74 1.16
C GLU A 286 17.67 -16.02 2.43
N ARG A 287 18.93 -16.23 2.79
CA ARG A 287 19.56 -15.63 3.97
C ARG A 287 19.74 -14.11 3.87
N ASP A 288 20.16 -13.62 2.70
CA ASP A 288 20.40 -12.21 2.49
C ASP A 288 19.09 -11.41 2.46
N PHE A 289 18.02 -11.94 1.86
CA PHE A 289 16.69 -11.33 1.94
C PHE A 289 16.16 -11.27 3.38
N MET A 290 16.41 -12.32 4.18
CA MET A 290 16.01 -12.32 5.58
C MET A 290 16.79 -11.32 6.41
N ASN A 291 18.12 -11.20 6.19
CA ASN A 291 18.98 -10.32 6.98
C ASN A 291 18.86 -8.84 6.61
N ASP A 292 18.76 -8.54 5.32
CA ASP A 292 18.79 -7.17 4.82
C ASP A 292 17.38 -6.52 4.83
N GLU A 293 16.35 -7.29 4.50
CA GLU A 293 14.99 -6.78 4.24
C GLU A 293 13.94 -7.36 5.20
N GLY A 294 14.30 -8.38 5.99
CA GLY A 294 13.35 -9.09 6.86
C GLY A 294 12.29 -9.87 6.06
N LEU A 295 12.56 -10.16 4.78
CA LEU A 295 11.70 -10.91 3.89
C LEU A 295 12.02 -12.40 3.99
N HIS A 296 11.06 -13.18 4.49
CA HIS A 296 11.20 -14.65 4.56
C HIS A 296 10.95 -15.24 3.18
N MET A 297 12.02 -15.50 2.41
CA MET A 297 11.97 -16.02 1.05
C MET A 297 12.20 -17.53 1.03
N ILE A 298 11.46 -18.22 0.16
CA ILE A 298 11.69 -19.62 -0.23
C ILE A 298 11.96 -19.62 -1.73
N VAL A 299 13.09 -20.22 -2.12
CA VAL A 299 13.49 -20.28 -3.52
C VAL A 299 13.30 -21.70 -4.07
N HIS A 300 12.50 -21.81 -5.13
CA HIS A 300 12.44 -23.05 -5.91
C HIS A 300 13.52 -23.03 -6.98
N PHE A 301 14.33 -24.08 -7.02
CA PHE A 301 15.39 -24.23 -8.02
C PHE A 301 14.85 -24.83 -9.30
N ASP A 302 14.95 -24.11 -10.42
CA ASP A 302 14.59 -24.59 -11.75
C ASP A 302 15.84 -24.84 -12.62
N PRO A 303 16.15 -26.12 -12.86
CA PRO A 303 17.31 -26.47 -13.69
C PRO A 303 17.02 -26.27 -15.18
N ILE A 304 17.74 -25.36 -15.83
CA ILE A 304 17.65 -25.10 -17.27
C ILE A 304 18.85 -25.69 -17.99
N SER A 305 18.62 -26.49 -19.05
CA SER A 305 19.69 -26.93 -19.91
C SER A 305 20.28 -25.76 -20.71
N THR A 306 21.57 -25.49 -20.49
CA THR A 306 22.30 -24.44 -21.22
C THR A 306 23.08 -24.99 -22.40
N LYS A 307 23.20 -26.32 -22.50
CA LYS A 307 23.99 -27.00 -23.56
C LYS A 307 23.15 -27.47 -24.74
N ASP A 308 21.84 -27.59 -24.57
CA ASP A 308 20.94 -27.98 -25.67
C ASP A 308 20.52 -26.74 -26.46
N ASN A 309 21.24 -26.47 -27.54
CA ASN A 309 20.99 -25.36 -28.44
C ASN A 309 19.57 -25.40 -29.02
N THR A 310 19.00 -26.59 -29.27
CA THR A 310 17.68 -26.76 -29.86
C THR A 310 16.60 -26.27 -28.89
N VAL A 311 16.72 -26.62 -27.60
CA VAL A 311 15.81 -26.17 -26.56
C VAL A 311 15.91 -24.66 -26.36
N ASN A 312 17.14 -24.13 -26.31
CA ASN A 312 17.38 -22.70 -26.12
C ASN A 312 16.87 -21.86 -27.30
N ASP A 313 17.15 -22.27 -28.53
CA ASP A 313 16.67 -21.57 -29.73
C ASP A 313 15.15 -21.58 -29.81
N LEU A 314 14.54 -22.71 -29.46
CA LEU A 314 13.07 -22.82 -29.43
C LEU A 314 12.44 -21.95 -28.34
N ARG A 315 13.05 -21.92 -27.15
CA ARG A 315 12.60 -21.06 -26.02
C ARG A 315 12.64 -19.59 -26.40
N ILE A 316 13.76 -19.12 -26.95
CA ILE A 316 13.90 -17.74 -27.40
C ILE A 316 12.86 -17.42 -28.46
N TRP A 317 12.74 -18.29 -29.48
CA TRP A 317 11.82 -18.06 -30.59
C TRP A 317 10.35 -18.04 -30.13
N ILE A 318 9.91 -19.00 -29.28
CA ILE A 318 8.54 -18.98 -28.75
C ILE A 318 8.32 -17.74 -27.87
N GLY A 319 9.30 -17.40 -27.02
CA GLY A 319 9.23 -16.23 -26.13
C GLY A 319 9.09 -14.91 -26.89
N GLU A 320 9.74 -14.78 -28.05
CA GLU A 320 9.55 -13.62 -28.94
C GLU A 320 8.18 -13.66 -29.63
N LYS A 321 7.78 -14.83 -30.08
CA LYS A 321 6.54 -15.01 -30.86
C LYS A 321 5.26 -14.86 -30.04
N VAL A 322 5.24 -15.26 -28.78
CA VAL A 322 4.05 -15.04 -27.92
C VAL A 322 3.79 -13.56 -27.70
N LYS A 323 4.81 -12.70 -27.74
CA LYS A 323 4.67 -11.25 -27.66
C LYS A 323 3.97 -10.62 -28.88
N GLU A 324 3.93 -11.32 -30.03
CA GLU A 324 3.13 -10.90 -31.19
C GLU A 324 1.63 -11.09 -30.95
N ILE A 325 1.24 -11.97 -30.01
CA ILE A 325 -0.16 -12.18 -29.59
C ILE A 325 -0.56 -11.11 -28.57
N ASP A 326 0.25 -10.92 -27.53
CA ASP A 326 0.14 -9.85 -26.54
C ASP A 326 1.54 -9.61 -25.95
N GLU A 327 1.99 -8.34 -25.91
CA GLU A 327 3.34 -7.96 -25.45
C GLU A 327 3.62 -8.40 -23.99
N ARG A 328 2.59 -8.64 -23.21
CA ARG A 328 2.65 -9.04 -21.80
C ARG A 328 2.78 -10.55 -21.59
N LEU A 329 2.67 -11.36 -22.64
CA LEU A 329 2.87 -12.81 -22.55
C LEU A 329 4.34 -13.15 -22.35
N THR A 330 4.62 -14.01 -21.38
CA THR A 330 5.94 -14.60 -21.15
C THR A 330 5.83 -16.12 -21.04
N ILE A 331 6.93 -16.83 -21.30
CA ILE A 331 6.99 -18.28 -21.14
C ILE A 331 8.16 -18.66 -20.23
N HIS A 332 8.01 -19.76 -19.51
CA HIS A 332 9.07 -20.36 -18.68
C HIS A 332 8.95 -21.90 -18.68
N ASP A 333 9.91 -22.59 -18.07
CA ASP A 333 9.96 -24.05 -17.93
C ASP A 333 9.86 -24.86 -19.24
N LEU A 334 10.39 -24.29 -20.33
CA LEU A 334 10.34 -24.97 -21.63
C LEU A 334 11.24 -26.20 -21.65
N ARG A 335 10.62 -27.33 -21.97
CA ARG A 335 11.28 -28.62 -22.19
C ARG A 335 10.71 -29.32 -23.42
N ILE A 336 11.54 -30.14 -24.05
CA ILE A 336 11.19 -30.89 -25.25
C ILE A 336 11.17 -32.40 -24.92
N VAL A 337 10.11 -33.09 -25.32
CA VAL A 337 9.99 -34.55 -25.23
C VAL A 337 9.82 -35.10 -26.65
N TYR A 338 10.90 -35.70 -27.15
CA TYR A 338 10.93 -36.28 -28.48
C TYR A 338 10.18 -37.61 -28.53
N GLY A 339 9.20 -37.70 -29.41
CA GLY A 339 8.48 -38.95 -29.69
C GLY A 339 8.73 -39.46 -31.10
N ILE A 340 8.30 -40.68 -31.39
CA ILE A 340 8.49 -41.31 -32.70
C ILE A 340 7.67 -40.62 -33.79
N THR A 341 6.47 -40.21 -33.47
CA THR A 341 5.50 -39.61 -34.42
C THR A 341 5.35 -38.11 -34.29
N HIS A 342 5.63 -37.57 -33.13
CA HIS A 342 5.53 -36.13 -32.81
C HIS A 342 6.43 -35.77 -31.65
N THR A 343 6.71 -34.50 -31.50
CA THR A 343 7.50 -33.94 -30.43
C THR A 343 6.61 -33.07 -29.55
N ASN A 344 6.61 -33.28 -28.26
CA ASN A 344 5.92 -32.41 -27.31
C ASN A 344 6.83 -31.30 -26.85
N VAL A 345 6.38 -30.06 -26.96
CA VAL A 345 6.99 -28.88 -26.37
C VAL A 345 6.14 -28.49 -25.17
N ILE A 346 6.70 -28.70 -23.99
CA ILE A 346 6.01 -28.46 -22.71
C ILE A 346 6.56 -27.19 -22.13
N PHE A 347 5.69 -26.24 -21.76
CA PHE A 347 6.08 -25.00 -21.12
C PHE A 347 4.88 -24.33 -20.47
N ASP A 348 5.18 -23.41 -19.58
CA ASP A 348 4.20 -22.60 -18.90
C ASP A 348 4.16 -21.20 -19.54
N CYS A 349 2.95 -20.63 -19.66
CA CYS A 349 2.73 -19.33 -20.27
C CYS A 349 1.98 -18.43 -19.29
N VAL A 350 2.64 -17.33 -18.89
CA VAL A 350 2.03 -16.32 -18.01
C VAL A 350 1.11 -15.45 -18.82
N VAL A 351 -0.16 -15.39 -18.41
CA VAL A 351 -1.22 -14.63 -19.07
C VAL A 351 -1.80 -13.61 -18.11
N PRO A 352 -1.88 -12.32 -18.50
CA PRO A 352 -2.47 -11.28 -17.67
C PRO A 352 -3.93 -11.57 -17.31
N HIS A 353 -4.36 -11.17 -16.11
CA HIS A 353 -5.75 -11.35 -15.65
C HIS A 353 -6.79 -10.62 -16.52
N ASN A 354 -6.41 -9.50 -17.14
CA ASN A 354 -7.26 -8.63 -17.96
C ASN A 354 -7.04 -8.81 -19.46
N MET A 355 -6.68 -10.01 -19.92
CA MET A 355 -6.54 -10.31 -21.34
C MET A 355 -7.90 -10.55 -21.98
N ASP A 356 -8.14 -10.02 -23.18
CA ASP A 356 -9.39 -10.18 -23.92
C ASP A 356 -9.61 -11.62 -24.44
N MET A 357 -8.52 -12.38 -24.61
CA MET A 357 -8.56 -13.77 -25.04
C MET A 357 -8.74 -14.73 -23.87
N THR A 358 -9.52 -15.78 -24.08
CA THR A 358 -9.60 -16.89 -23.12
C THR A 358 -8.35 -17.76 -23.13
N ASP A 359 -8.07 -18.46 -22.03
CA ASP A 359 -6.93 -19.38 -21.92
C ASP A 359 -6.89 -20.42 -23.05
N LYS A 360 -8.06 -20.87 -23.54
CA LYS A 360 -8.17 -21.80 -24.69
C LYS A 360 -7.74 -21.15 -25.99
N GLU A 361 -8.10 -19.90 -26.21
CA GLU A 361 -7.74 -19.14 -27.41
C GLU A 361 -6.24 -18.84 -27.44
N VAL A 362 -5.65 -18.48 -26.28
CA VAL A 362 -4.20 -18.29 -26.13
C VAL A 362 -3.44 -19.58 -26.45
N LYS A 363 -3.81 -20.71 -25.81
CA LYS A 363 -3.21 -22.03 -26.09
C LYS A 363 -3.31 -22.40 -27.56
N LYS A 364 -4.45 -22.14 -28.17
CA LYS A 364 -4.68 -22.44 -29.59
C LYS A 364 -3.80 -21.55 -30.46
N ALA A 365 -3.76 -20.25 -30.24
CA ALA A 365 -2.95 -19.32 -31.03
C ALA A 365 -1.47 -19.68 -30.96
N ILE A 366 -0.93 -19.97 -29.77
CA ILE A 366 0.46 -20.40 -29.60
C ILE A 366 0.71 -21.73 -30.32
N ASN A 367 -0.18 -22.70 -30.19
CA ASN A 367 -0.01 -24.02 -30.83
C ASN A 367 -0.06 -23.93 -32.36
N ASP A 368 -0.96 -23.11 -32.91
CA ASP A 368 -1.07 -22.88 -34.35
C ASP A 368 0.21 -22.20 -34.89
N MET A 369 0.73 -21.20 -34.18
CA MET A 369 1.97 -20.50 -34.50
C MET A 369 3.20 -21.44 -34.49
N VAL A 370 3.30 -22.31 -33.45
CA VAL A 370 4.40 -23.27 -33.36
C VAL A 370 4.31 -24.32 -34.49
N LYS A 371 3.10 -24.81 -34.81
CA LYS A 371 2.86 -25.77 -35.88
C LYS A 371 3.16 -25.23 -37.27
N GLU A 372 2.98 -23.95 -37.50
CA GLU A 372 3.32 -23.31 -38.77
C GLU A 372 4.80 -23.48 -39.11
N LYS A 373 5.68 -23.31 -38.11
CA LYS A 373 7.12 -23.48 -38.27
C LYS A 373 7.61 -24.92 -38.09
N TYR A 374 6.99 -25.65 -37.15
CA TYR A 374 7.36 -27.02 -36.79
C TYR A 374 6.11 -27.93 -36.84
N PRO A 375 5.73 -28.47 -38.00
CA PRO A 375 4.48 -29.21 -38.19
C PRO A 375 4.28 -30.44 -37.30
N THR A 376 5.38 -31.04 -36.82
CA THR A 376 5.38 -32.24 -35.96
C THR A 376 5.42 -31.89 -34.47
N TYR A 377 5.48 -30.59 -34.10
CA TYR A 377 5.53 -30.16 -32.69
C TYR A 377 4.14 -29.88 -32.15
N TYR A 378 3.87 -30.35 -30.94
CA TYR A 378 2.63 -30.13 -30.21
C TYR A 378 2.96 -29.43 -28.88
N CYS A 379 2.35 -28.29 -28.64
CA CYS A 379 2.51 -27.58 -27.40
C CYS A 379 1.61 -28.13 -26.31
N VAL A 380 2.20 -28.48 -25.18
CA VAL A 380 1.50 -28.78 -23.91
C VAL A 380 1.72 -27.57 -23.02
N ILE A 381 0.73 -26.69 -22.95
CA ILE A 381 0.86 -25.39 -22.32
C ILE A 381 0.08 -25.37 -21.02
N THR A 382 0.73 -25.06 -19.90
CA THR A 382 0.07 -24.61 -18.66
C THR A 382 -0.14 -23.11 -18.76
N ILE A 383 -1.33 -22.60 -18.35
CA ILE A 383 -1.55 -21.17 -18.25
C ILE A 383 -1.41 -20.78 -16.80
N ASP A 384 -0.50 -19.85 -16.55
CA ASP A 384 -0.30 -19.26 -15.26
C ASP A 384 -0.81 -17.82 -15.21
N LYS A 385 -1.28 -17.41 -14.05
CA LYS A 385 -1.67 -16.03 -13.77
C LYS A 385 -0.63 -15.42 -12.84
N SER A 386 -0.03 -14.32 -13.28
CA SER A 386 0.97 -13.65 -12.47
C SER A 386 0.39 -13.19 -11.12
N TYR A 387 1.07 -13.52 -10.03
CA TYR A 387 0.76 -13.04 -8.69
C TYR A 387 1.38 -11.67 -8.40
N ALA A 388 2.33 -11.25 -9.22
CA ALA A 388 2.99 -9.96 -9.16
C ALA A 388 3.08 -9.38 -10.57
N ALA A 389 2.88 -8.08 -10.73
CA ALA A 389 3.12 -7.43 -12.01
C ALA A 389 4.62 -7.46 -12.29
N MET A 390 5.04 -8.37 -13.19
CA MET A 390 6.42 -8.37 -13.65
C MET A 390 6.60 -7.21 -14.63
N PRO A 391 7.55 -6.29 -14.39
CA PRO A 391 7.90 -5.28 -15.38
C PRO A 391 8.49 -5.96 -16.62
N HIS A 392 8.13 -5.46 -17.77
CA HIS A 392 8.51 -5.99 -19.10
C HIS A 392 9.96 -5.72 -19.44
#